data_992650e960d9bcec8f119d035725d993
#
_entry.id   992650e960d9bcec8f119d035725d993
#
_cell.length_a   1.000
_cell.length_b   1.000
_cell.length_c   1.000
_cell.angle_alpha   90.00
_cell.angle_beta   90.00
_cell.angle_gamma   90.00
#
_symmetry.space_group_name_H-M   'P 1'
#
loop_
_entity.id
_entity.type
_entity.pdbx_description
1 polymer ?
#
loop_
_entity_poly.entity_id
_entity_poly.type
_entity_poly.pdbx_seq_one_letter_code
_entity_poly.pdbx_strand_id
1 'polypeptide(L)'
;GGYQIRLFRSKSLLGPYVDQNGNPAISYGEIPDNQERGTGIRLTSSVQWDGGPAELADVEVSQGHNSAIRRSKDGRMFLVYHTRFAERFSEGDDEDYESHVRELLPTSDGWLVAAPYEYRGSVAVAPTGIADITGDYNVVLHDQHTFFNGKQEDDGTYVGINRPTRYTFH
;
A
#
# COMPACT_ATOMS: atom_id res chain seq x y z
N GLY A 1 -5.86 1.71 -15.01
CA GLY A 1 -5.64 0.35 -14.56
C GLY A 1 -5.40 0.31 -13.06
N GLY A 2 -5.97 -0.68 -12.37
CA GLY A 2 -5.99 -0.74 -10.92
C GLY A 2 -5.29 -1.97 -10.37
N TYR A 3 -3.97 -2.11 -10.53
CA TYR A 3 -3.24 -3.11 -9.78
C TYR A 3 -3.34 -2.81 -8.28
N GLN A 4 -3.50 -3.86 -7.49
CA GLN A 4 -3.59 -3.78 -6.03
C GLN A 4 -2.84 -4.96 -5.43
N ILE A 5 -2.01 -4.70 -4.44
CA ILE A 5 -1.31 -5.74 -3.70
C ILE A 5 -2.13 -6.08 -2.46
N ARG A 6 -2.59 -7.32 -2.38
CA ARG A 6 -3.39 -7.82 -1.27
C ARG A 6 -2.71 -8.96 -0.54
N LEU A 7 -2.89 -9.02 0.77
CA LEU A 7 -2.30 -10.01 1.66
C LEU A 7 -3.37 -10.97 2.18
N PHE A 8 -3.03 -12.23 2.14
CA PHE A 8 -3.74 -13.33 2.78
C PHE A 8 -2.76 -14.19 3.57
N ARG A 9 -3.24 -14.94 4.53
CA ARG A 9 -2.39 -15.88 5.26
C ARG A 9 -3.03 -17.25 5.39
N SER A 10 -2.20 -18.28 5.62
CA SER A 10 -2.63 -19.65 5.91
C SER A 10 -1.68 -20.30 6.92
N LYS A 11 -2.19 -21.28 7.66
CA LYS A 11 -1.39 -22.18 8.50
C LYS A 11 -0.74 -23.32 7.72
N SER A 12 -1.16 -23.53 6.48
CA SER A 12 -0.67 -24.57 5.59
C SER A 12 -0.28 -23.98 4.24
N LEU A 13 0.79 -24.49 3.63
CA LEU A 13 1.23 -24.08 2.29
C LEU A 13 0.14 -24.29 1.23
N LEU A 14 -0.71 -25.28 1.39
CA LEU A 14 -1.80 -25.60 0.47
C LEU A 14 -3.10 -24.84 0.80
N GLY A 15 -3.09 -23.96 1.81
CA GLY A 15 -4.29 -23.21 2.22
C GLY A 15 -5.14 -23.93 3.28
N PRO A 16 -6.37 -23.46 3.54
CA PRO A 16 -6.96 -22.30 2.90
C PRO A 16 -6.26 -21.00 3.29
N TYR A 17 -6.18 -20.07 2.34
CA TYR A 17 -5.71 -18.71 2.59
C TYR A 17 -6.88 -17.81 2.90
N VAL A 18 -6.77 -16.99 3.94
CA VAL A 18 -7.83 -16.10 4.40
C VAL A 18 -7.29 -14.70 4.69
N ASP A 19 -8.17 -13.71 4.63
CA ASP A 19 -7.90 -12.35 5.09
C ASP A 19 -8.11 -12.21 6.61
N GLN A 20 -7.98 -10.99 7.14
CA GLN A 20 -8.14 -10.67 8.56
C GLN A 20 -9.55 -10.94 9.10
N ASN A 21 -10.55 -11.00 8.24
CA ASN A 21 -11.95 -11.28 8.59
C ASN A 21 -12.32 -12.75 8.39
N GLY A 22 -11.37 -13.59 7.95
CA GLY A 22 -11.60 -15.00 7.66
C GLY A 22 -12.17 -15.25 6.26
N ASN A 23 -12.28 -14.26 5.40
CA ASN A 23 -12.74 -14.44 4.03
C ASN A 23 -11.69 -15.18 3.20
N PRO A 24 -12.08 -16.17 2.38
CA PRO A 24 -11.12 -16.94 1.59
C PRO A 24 -10.54 -16.12 0.43
N ALA A 25 -9.30 -16.43 0.08
CA ALA A 25 -8.59 -15.85 -1.06
C ALA A 25 -9.08 -16.35 -2.43
N ILE A 26 -10.21 -17.04 -2.47
CA ILE A 26 -10.79 -17.60 -3.69
C ILE A 26 -11.93 -16.70 -4.15
N SER A 27 -11.87 -16.25 -5.41
CA SER A 27 -12.97 -15.60 -6.09
C SER A 27 -13.56 -16.54 -7.15
N TYR A 28 -14.89 -16.65 -7.15
CA TYR A 28 -15.61 -17.37 -8.18
C TYR A 28 -16.29 -16.35 -9.10
N GLY A 29 -15.67 -16.06 -10.23
CA GLY A 29 -16.19 -15.11 -11.22
C GLY A 29 -15.30 -13.88 -11.40
N GLU A 30 -15.76 -12.97 -12.24
CA GLU A 30 -15.08 -11.71 -12.48
C GLU A 30 -15.16 -10.81 -11.24
N ILE A 31 -14.02 -10.24 -10.85
CA ILE A 31 -14.00 -9.15 -9.90
C ILE A 31 -14.22 -7.89 -10.71
N PRO A 32 -15.32 -7.15 -10.51
CA PRO A 32 -15.56 -5.90 -11.24
C PRO A 32 -14.42 -4.91 -11.02
N ASP A 33 -14.03 -4.20 -12.06
CA ASP A 33 -12.89 -3.27 -12.07
C ASP A 33 -12.96 -2.18 -11.00
N ASN A 34 -14.15 -1.86 -10.52
CA ASN A 34 -14.40 -0.82 -9.51
C ASN A 34 -14.68 -1.38 -8.11
N GLN A 35 -14.34 -2.64 -7.82
CA GLN A 35 -14.54 -3.16 -6.47
C GLN A 35 -13.57 -2.53 -5.47
N GLU A 36 -14.05 -1.53 -4.78
CA GLU A 36 -13.43 -0.96 -3.59
C GLU A 36 -13.37 -1.98 -2.43
N ARG A 37 -14.28 -2.98 -2.46
CA ARG A 37 -14.42 -4.02 -1.45
C ARG A 37 -14.03 -5.39 -2.00
N GLY A 38 -12.75 -5.68 -2.04
CA GLY A 38 -12.27 -7.03 -2.27
C GLY A 38 -11.87 -7.71 -0.96
N THR A 39 -11.74 -9.03 -0.98
CA THR A 39 -11.12 -9.79 0.11
C THR A 39 -9.61 -9.53 0.18
N GLY A 40 -9.00 -9.73 1.34
CA GLY A 40 -7.58 -9.52 1.58
C GLY A 40 -7.24 -8.15 2.15
N ILE A 41 -6.18 -8.10 2.95
CA ILE A 41 -5.63 -6.84 3.47
C ILE A 41 -4.91 -6.15 2.31
N ARG A 42 -5.27 -4.91 2.04
CA ARG A 42 -4.55 -4.10 1.05
C ARG A 42 -3.25 -3.60 1.65
N LEU A 43 -2.11 -4.02 1.08
CA LEU A 43 -0.78 -3.63 1.54
C LEU A 43 -0.37 -2.26 1.04
N THR A 44 -0.80 -1.89 -0.17
CA THR A 44 -0.49 -0.61 -0.79
C THR A 44 -1.73 -0.03 -1.44
N SER A 45 -1.79 1.27 -1.57
CA SER A 45 -2.76 1.99 -2.38
C SER A 45 -2.14 3.26 -2.92
N SER A 46 -2.77 3.85 -3.93
CA SER A 46 -2.39 5.17 -4.41
C SER A 46 -2.81 6.23 -3.39
N VAL A 47 -1.86 7.02 -2.95
CA VAL A 47 -2.06 8.07 -1.93
C VAL A 47 -1.42 9.36 -2.39
N GLN A 48 -2.18 10.44 -2.37
CA GLN A 48 -1.66 11.79 -2.52
C GLN A 48 -1.52 12.42 -1.14
N TRP A 49 -0.27 12.71 -0.76
CA TRP A 49 0.03 13.33 0.51
C TRP A 49 -0.05 14.86 0.41
N ASP A 50 -0.67 15.49 1.42
CA ASP A 50 -0.73 16.94 1.53
C ASP A 50 0.48 17.45 2.33
N GLY A 51 1.59 17.63 1.63
CA GLY A 51 2.87 17.92 2.26
C GLY A 51 3.50 16.68 2.88
N GLY A 52 4.65 16.84 3.48
CA GLY A 52 5.39 15.75 4.09
C GLY A 52 6.81 15.64 3.53
N PRO A 53 7.52 14.56 3.84
CA PRO A 53 8.86 14.35 3.33
C PRO A 53 8.87 14.18 1.80
N ALA A 54 9.96 14.56 1.15
CA ALA A 54 10.13 14.49 -0.30
C ALA A 54 9.90 13.08 -0.87
N GLU A 55 10.11 12.04 -0.05
CA GLU A 55 9.86 10.64 -0.40
C GLU A 55 8.39 10.30 -0.65
N LEU A 56 7.49 11.18 -0.23
CA LEU A 56 6.04 11.04 -0.41
C LEU A 56 5.46 12.06 -1.40
N ALA A 57 6.32 12.82 -2.10
CA ALA A 57 5.87 13.86 -3.02
C ALA A 57 5.23 13.28 -4.29
N ASP A 58 5.76 12.14 -4.77
CA ASP A 58 5.27 11.50 -5.98
C ASP A 58 4.09 10.56 -5.64
N VAL A 59 3.04 10.62 -6.45
CA VAL A 59 1.85 9.80 -6.27
C VAL A 59 1.98 8.48 -7.01
N GLU A 60 2.36 7.43 -6.30
CA GLU A 60 2.41 6.08 -6.86
C GLU A 60 1.02 5.55 -7.24
N VAL A 61 0.90 4.99 -8.43
CA VAL A 61 -0.33 4.36 -8.94
C VAL A 61 -0.03 2.98 -9.52
N SER A 62 -1.02 2.11 -9.55
CA SER A 62 -0.91 0.78 -10.18
C SER A 62 0.24 -0.08 -9.61
N GLN A 63 0.38 -0.12 -8.29
CA GLN A 63 1.38 -0.98 -7.64
C GLN A 63 1.04 -2.46 -7.86
N GLY A 64 1.97 -3.22 -8.43
CA GLY A 64 1.74 -4.63 -8.76
C GLY A 64 2.99 -5.41 -9.14
N HIS A 65 2.79 -6.56 -9.78
CA HIS A 65 3.87 -7.49 -10.16
C HIS A 65 4.88 -7.73 -9.03
N ASN A 66 4.34 -7.95 -7.83
CA ASN A 66 5.13 -7.95 -6.61
C ASN A 66 5.79 -9.30 -6.32
N SER A 67 6.88 -9.21 -5.57
CA SER A 67 7.53 -10.32 -4.88
C SER A 67 7.81 -9.93 -3.44
N ALA A 68 7.78 -10.88 -2.53
CA ALA A 68 8.15 -10.67 -1.14
C ALA A 68 9.42 -11.44 -0.81
N ILE A 69 10.38 -10.77 -0.16
CA ILE A 69 11.68 -11.33 0.16
C ILE A 69 11.92 -11.22 1.67
N ARG A 70 12.35 -12.32 2.29
CA ARG A 70 12.90 -12.29 3.64
C ARG A 70 14.42 -12.32 3.55
N ARG A 71 15.07 -11.28 4.05
CA ARG A 71 16.52 -11.18 4.07
C ARG A 71 17.11 -12.07 5.16
N SER A 72 17.98 -13.01 4.77
CA SER A 72 18.54 -14.00 5.70
C SER A 72 19.45 -13.39 6.78
N LYS A 73 20.10 -12.26 6.47
CA LYS A 73 21.06 -11.59 7.36
C LYS A 73 20.44 -11.12 8.69
N ASP A 74 19.22 -10.62 8.66
CA ASP A 74 18.57 -9.96 9.80
C ASP A 74 17.07 -10.29 9.92
N GLY A 75 16.55 -11.14 9.05
CA GLY A 75 15.16 -11.56 9.07
C GLY A 75 14.14 -10.51 8.60
N ARG A 76 14.60 -9.32 8.18
CA ARG A 76 13.72 -8.27 7.66
C ARG A 76 13.04 -8.72 6.38
N MET A 77 11.84 -8.24 6.18
CA MET A 77 11.02 -8.58 5.02
C MET A 77 10.81 -7.36 4.13
N PHE A 78 10.80 -7.59 2.83
CA PHE A 78 10.66 -6.54 1.84
C PHE A 78 9.66 -6.95 0.77
N LEU A 79 8.87 -5.97 0.34
CA LEU A 79 8.01 -6.02 -0.82
C LEU A 79 8.74 -5.35 -1.97
N VAL A 80 8.97 -6.08 -3.05
CA VAL A 80 9.48 -5.55 -4.32
C VAL A 80 8.32 -5.52 -5.29
N TYR A 81 8.06 -4.39 -5.92
CA TYR A 81 6.91 -4.22 -6.80
C TYR A 81 7.23 -3.19 -7.88
N HIS A 82 6.44 -3.16 -8.94
CA HIS A 82 6.46 -2.05 -9.88
C HIS A 82 5.38 -1.02 -9.52
N THR A 83 5.61 0.22 -9.91
CA THR A 83 4.65 1.31 -9.80
C THR A 83 4.77 2.25 -11.00
N ARG A 84 3.76 3.06 -11.20
CA ARG A 84 3.75 4.25 -12.06
C ARG A 84 3.47 5.46 -11.21
N PHE A 85 3.57 6.65 -11.80
CA PHE A 85 3.32 7.91 -11.10
C PHE A 85 2.20 8.69 -11.78
N ALA A 86 1.29 9.23 -10.96
CA ALA A 86 0.15 9.99 -11.46
C ALA A 86 0.59 11.21 -12.27
N GLU A 87 1.68 11.84 -11.88
CA GLU A 87 2.27 13.04 -12.52
C GLU A 87 2.77 12.76 -13.94
N ARG A 88 3.12 11.52 -14.22
CA ARG A 88 3.66 11.09 -15.52
C ARG A 88 2.62 10.34 -16.36
N PHE A 89 1.40 10.23 -15.82
CA PHE A 89 0.34 9.50 -16.49
C PHE A 89 -0.33 10.39 -17.53
N SER A 90 -0.06 10.15 -18.81
CA SER A 90 -0.73 10.81 -19.91
C SER A 90 -1.46 9.79 -20.80
N GLU A 91 -2.55 10.20 -21.43
CA GLU A 91 -3.25 9.34 -22.40
C GLU A 91 -2.33 9.05 -23.59
N GLY A 92 -2.01 7.79 -23.80
CA GLY A 92 -1.25 7.30 -24.95
C GLY A 92 0.25 7.29 -24.79
N ASP A 93 0.79 7.63 -23.62
CA ASP A 93 2.19 7.43 -23.35
C ASP A 93 2.50 5.97 -22.98
N ASP A 94 3.69 5.53 -23.38
CA ASP A 94 4.23 4.25 -22.95
C ASP A 94 4.30 4.21 -21.40
N GLU A 95 3.97 3.05 -20.86
CA GLU A 95 3.88 2.87 -19.43
C GLU A 95 5.28 2.92 -18.79
N ASP A 96 5.63 4.05 -18.18
CA ASP A 96 6.84 4.19 -17.37
C ASP A 96 6.66 3.47 -16.03
N TYR A 97 7.16 2.24 -15.96
CA TYR A 97 7.21 1.48 -14.72
C TYR A 97 8.55 1.63 -14.03
N GLU A 98 8.50 1.88 -12.73
CA GLU A 98 9.67 1.85 -11.87
C GLU A 98 9.56 0.70 -10.87
N SER A 99 10.70 0.11 -10.50
CA SER A 99 10.77 -0.91 -9.46
C SER A 99 11.05 -0.27 -8.12
N HIS A 100 10.16 -0.50 -7.17
CA HIS A 100 10.25 0.04 -5.82
C HIS A 100 10.35 -1.06 -4.78
N VAL A 101 10.88 -0.70 -3.62
CA VAL A 101 11.03 -1.61 -2.47
C VAL A 101 10.48 -0.94 -1.23
N ARG A 102 9.56 -1.60 -0.53
CA ARG A 102 9.09 -1.20 0.80
C ARG A 102 9.40 -2.27 1.84
N GLU A 103 9.70 -1.86 3.04
CA GLU A 103 9.84 -2.81 4.13
C GLU A 103 8.47 -3.29 4.58
N LEU A 104 8.37 -4.60 4.87
CA LEU A 104 7.20 -5.23 5.46
C LEU A 104 7.45 -5.42 6.95
N LEU A 105 6.59 -4.84 7.78
CA LEU A 105 6.69 -4.88 9.22
C LEU A 105 5.60 -5.80 9.80
N PRO A 106 5.94 -6.74 10.70
CA PRO A 106 4.96 -7.60 11.33
C PRO A 106 4.18 -6.84 12.40
N THR A 107 2.87 -7.04 12.42
CA THR A 107 1.98 -6.63 13.51
C THR A 107 2.01 -7.65 14.64
N SER A 108 1.51 -7.29 15.83
CA SER A 108 1.51 -8.17 17.00
C SER A 108 0.68 -9.45 16.84
N ASP A 109 -0.32 -9.43 15.95
CA ASP A 109 -1.17 -10.57 15.59
C ASP A 109 -0.67 -11.35 14.35
N GLY A 110 0.54 -11.01 13.86
CA GLY A 110 1.24 -11.74 12.82
C GLY A 110 0.80 -11.42 11.38
N TRP A 111 0.12 -10.30 11.17
CA TRP A 111 -0.06 -9.74 9.84
C TRP A 111 1.14 -8.88 9.45
N LEU A 112 1.19 -8.47 8.19
CA LEU A 112 2.22 -7.58 7.67
C LEU A 112 1.60 -6.25 7.24
N VAL A 113 2.33 -5.18 7.46
CA VAL A 113 2.05 -3.85 6.91
C VAL A 113 3.25 -3.38 6.09
N ALA A 114 3.01 -2.67 5.00
CA ALA A 114 4.07 -2.07 4.21
C ALA A 114 4.42 -0.69 4.78
N ALA A 115 5.71 -0.37 4.85
CA ALA A 115 6.16 0.99 5.18
C ALA A 115 5.53 2.00 4.18
N PRO A 116 5.18 3.22 4.62
CA PRO A 116 4.46 4.17 3.77
C PRO A 116 5.31 4.72 2.62
N TYR A 117 6.63 4.60 2.68
CA TYR A 117 7.57 5.12 1.69
C TYR A 117 8.62 4.07 1.30
N GLU A 118 9.31 4.35 0.23
CA GLU A 118 10.35 3.48 -0.33
C GLU A 118 11.49 3.24 0.68
N TYR A 119 12.00 2.01 0.67
CA TYR A 119 13.13 1.62 1.50
C TYR A 119 14.44 2.24 0.98
N ARG A 120 15.07 3.10 1.78
CA ARG A 120 16.32 3.79 1.46
C ARG A 120 17.46 3.44 2.42
N GLY A 121 17.50 2.23 2.92
CA GLY A 121 18.55 1.79 3.84
C GLY A 121 17.99 1.20 5.14
N SER A 122 18.60 1.48 6.28
CA SER A 122 18.12 0.98 7.57
C SER A 122 17.13 1.96 8.20
N VAL A 123 15.92 1.48 8.50
CA VAL A 123 15.06 2.14 9.47
C VAL A 123 15.29 1.48 10.82
N ALA A 124 15.72 2.24 11.80
CA ALA A 124 15.77 1.76 13.16
C ALA A 124 14.34 1.72 13.71
N VAL A 125 13.80 0.51 13.88
CA VAL A 125 12.54 0.33 14.59
C VAL A 125 12.87 0.13 16.06
N ALA A 126 12.59 1.13 16.89
CA ALA A 126 12.62 0.99 18.34
C ALA A 126 11.26 0.52 18.85
N PRO A 127 11.21 -0.30 19.92
CA PRO A 127 9.95 -0.55 20.60
C PRO A 127 9.34 0.77 21.08
N THR A 128 8.07 1.00 20.74
CA THR A 128 7.34 2.22 21.06
C THR A 128 6.24 1.90 22.06
N GLY A 129 6.20 2.61 23.20
CA GLY A 129 5.12 2.50 24.18
C GLY A 129 3.88 3.31 23.75
N ILE A 130 2.73 3.03 24.33
CA ILE A 130 1.48 3.77 24.05
C ILE A 130 1.66 5.28 24.31
N ALA A 131 2.40 5.66 25.36
CA ALA A 131 2.69 7.07 25.65
C ALA A 131 3.53 7.77 24.57
N ASP A 132 4.21 7.01 23.72
CA ASP A 132 5.06 7.57 22.67
C ASP A 132 4.29 7.83 21.35
N ILE A 133 3.02 7.43 21.30
CA ILE A 133 2.16 7.63 20.11
C ILE A 133 1.22 8.80 20.22
N THR A 134 1.36 9.66 21.26
CA THR A 134 0.61 10.91 21.34
C THR A 134 1.07 11.90 20.28
N GLY A 135 0.12 12.62 19.68
CA GLY A 135 0.44 13.62 18.65
C GLY A 135 -0.48 13.55 17.42
N ASP A 136 -0.09 14.28 16.41
CA ASP A 136 -0.83 14.37 15.15
C ASP A 136 -0.31 13.38 14.12
N TYR A 137 -1.23 12.66 13.48
CA TYR A 137 -0.93 11.64 12.48
C TYR A 137 -1.75 11.85 11.21
N ASN A 138 -1.13 11.56 10.08
CA ASN A 138 -1.82 11.38 8.82
C ASN A 138 -2.22 9.92 8.67
N VAL A 139 -3.52 9.64 8.68
CA VAL A 139 -4.07 8.29 8.58
C VAL A 139 -4.66 8.08 7.20
N VAL A 140 -4.23 7.04 6.51
CA VAL A 140 -4.74 6.66 5.20
C VAL A 140 -5.61 5.41 5.31
N LEU A 141 -6.84 5.51 4.80
CA LEU A 141 -7.71 4.36 4.60
C LEU A 141 -7.49 3.81 3.20
N HIS A 142 -6.75 2.72 3.08
CA HIS A 142 -6.34 2.13 1.80
C HIS A 142 -7.49 1.59 0.94
N ASP A 143 -8.68 1.42 1.49
CA ASP A 143 -9.84 0.82 0.83
C ASP A 143 -10.86 1.82 0.28
N GLN A 144 -10.61 3.13 0.44
CA GLN A 144 -11.55 4.14 -0.05
C GLN A 144 -11.55 4.25 -1.58
N HIS A 145 -10.37 4.26 -2.20
CA HIS A 145 -10.23 4.40 -3.64
C HIS A 145 -9.28 3.34 -4.20
N THR A 146 -9.69 2.72 -5.30
CA THR A 146 -8.94 1.62 -5.93
C THR A 146 -8.53 1.89 -7.37
N PHE A 147 -9.04 2.96 -7.95
CA PHE A 147 -8.88 3.21 -9.38
C PHE A 147 -8.53 4.67 -9.66
N PHE A 148 -7.33 4.88 -10.19
CA PHE A 148 -6.91 6.16 -10.76
C PHE A 148 -7.28 6.22 -12.24
N ASN A 149 -7.99 7.26 -12.66
CA ASN A 149 -8.48 7.44 -14.03
C ASN A 149 -7.64 8.40 -14.89
N GLY A 150 -6.49 8.86 -14.37
CA GLY A 150 -5.62 9.79 -15.07
C GLY A 150 -6.05 11.27 -15.00
N LYS A 151 -7.11 11.58 -14.25
CA LYS A 151 -7.62 12.94 -14.16
C LYS A 151 -7.09 13.67 -12.94
N GLN A 152 -6.65 14.91 -13.11
CA GLN A 152 -6.32 15.86 -12.06
C GLN A 152 -7.36 17.00 -12.08
N GLU A 153 -7.82 17.41 -10.90
CA GLU A 153 -8.68 18.57 -10.72
C GLU A 153 -7.86 19.87 -10.68
N ASP A 154 -8.53 21.01 -10.81
CA ASP A 154 -7.87 22.33 -10.85
C ASP A 154 -7.08 22.69 -9.59
N ASP A 155 -7.43 22.08 -8.45
CA ASP A 155 -6.74 22.26 -7.17
C ASP A 155 -5.51 21.33 -7.00
N GLY A 156 -5.16 20.57 -8.04
CA GLY A 156 -4.03 19.65 -8.03
C GLY A 156 -4.35 18.26 -7.46
N THR A 157 -5.59 17.99 -7.05
CA THR A 157 -5.98 16.65 -6.57
C THR A 157 -6.21 15.67 -7.69
N TYR A 158 -5.84 14.41 -7.48
CA TYR A 158 -6.06 13.34 -8.44
C TYR A 158 -7.34 12.57 -8.11
N VAL A 159 -8.18 12.36 -9.14
CA VAL A 159 -9.44 11.62 -9.00
C VAL A 159 -9.17 10.13 -8.82
N GLY A 160 -9.77 9.54 -7.79
CA GLY A 160 -9.65 8.11 -7.49
C GLY A 160 -8.39 7.75 -6.71
N ILE A 161 -7.73 8.71 -6.09
CA ILE A 161 -6.58 8.53 -5.21
C ILE A 161 -6.97 8.81 -3.77
N ASN A 162 -6.44 8.00 -2.85
CA ASN A 162 -6.67 8.19 -1.42
C ASN A 162 -5.92 9.42 -0.91
N ARG A 163 -6.53 10.11 0.05
CA ARG A 163 -5.89 11.23 0.75
C ARG A 163 -5.85 10.95 2.25
N PRO A 164 -4.80 11.39 2.96
CA PRO A 164 -4.72 11.22 4.40
C PRO A 164 -5.77 12.08 5.11
N THR A 165 -6.24 11.57 6.23
CA THR A 165 -7.03 12.32 7.20
C THR A 165 -6.19 12.54 8.44
N ARG A 166 -6.15 13.78 8.96
CA ARG A 166 -5.41 14.08 10.17
C ARG A 166 -6.17 13.65 11.41
N TYR A 167 -5.51 12.90 12.27
CA TYR A 167 -6.00 12.48 13.58
C TYR A 167 -5.02 12.90 14.66
N THR A 168 -5.55 13.30 15.81
CA THR A 168 -4.76 13.61 17.01
C THR A 168 -5.02 12.54 18.06
N PHE A 169 -3.96 11.91 18.54
CA PHE A 169 -3.99 10.98 19.67
C PHE A 169 -3.51 11.70 20.94
N HIS A 170 -4.24 11.52 22.03
CA HIS A 170 -4.01 12.14 23.34
C HIS A 170 -3.62 11.11 24.40
#